data_d70425014d6fd9b9152dc55c498b7f7c
#
_entry.id   d70425014d6fd9b9152dc55c498b7f7c
#
_cell.length_a   1.000
_cell.length_b   1.000
_cell.length_c   1.000
_cell.angle_alpha   90.00
_cell.angle_beta   90.00
_cell.angle_gamma   90.00
#
_symmetry.space_group_name_H-M   'P 1'
#
loop_
_entity.id
_entity.type
_entity.pdbx_description
1 polymer ?
#
loop_
_entity_poly.entity_id
_entity_poly.type
_entity_poly.pdbx_seq_one_letter_code
_entity_poly.pdbx_strand_id
1 'polypeptide(L)'
;MKKKVLFVIESLSGGGAEKVLTTIVKNIDKTKFDITVLTVVKTGVYVEEIEKYCTLISMLPEYEKLTNPIAKMKYKVDYKKIYKEDCAKIYKKYVKNVYDVEIAFVEGFVTKLVANSTNKYSKKYAWIHTDMIKNNHADDNYSNFEEHKKIYSKFDTIFAVSEYVKEVFIEKFGNEFKEKTKIQYNPVDSQEIEKLAQKPINDQYEKQVKFIAIGRFVEAKGFDRLVSSAYKLHKEGYEFEVWILGQGEGKNDIGQYIKENQMQDYFKLKGFQENPYPYIQAADALICSSRAEGFSTVATEALILNKPIFTTDCSGMRELFGEYQCGIICENSEDGIYDMLHNVLEQADFSPYIDYCKIRAKDFTIRKRMSEIEGILNA
;
A
#
# COMPACT_ATOMS: atom_id res chain seq x y z
N MET A 1 14.08 -5.46 29.96
CA MET A 1 12.91 -6.20 29.41
C MET A 1 12.68 -5.69 27.99
N LYS A 2 12.20 -6.54 27.07
CA LYS A 2 11.81 -6.11 25.73
C LYS A 2 10.55 -5.25 25.82
N LYS A 3 10.48 -4.18 25.01
CA LYS A 3 9.28 -3.36 24.91
C LYS A 3 8.21 -4.12 24.11
N LYS A 4 7.01 -4.25 24.66
CA LYS A 4 5.89 -4.99 24.05
C LYS A 4 5.10 -4.08 23.13
N VAL A 5 5.01 -4.43 21.86
CA VAL A 5 4.35 -3.63 20.83
C VAL A 5 3.22 -4.43 20.18
N LEU A 6 2.03 -3.83 20.11
CA LEU A 6 0.88 -4.37 19.41
C LEU A 6 0.64 -3.55 18.14
N PHE A 7 0.75 -4.20 16.99
CA PHE A 7 0.24 -3.67 15.73
C PHE A 7 -1.15 -4.23 15.46
N VAL A 8 -2.09 -3.38 15.07
CA VAL A 8 -3.45 -3.80 14.72
C VAL A 8 -3.72 -3.42 13.26
N ILE A 9 -4.21 -4.38 12.49
CA ILE A 9 -4.51 -4.25 11.05
C ILE A 9 -5.76 -5.07 10.70
N GLU A 10 -6.46 -4.75 9.61
CA GLU A 10 -7.68 -5.47 9.19
C GLU A 10 -7.40 -6.93 8.79
N SER A 11 -6.43 -7.11 7.89
CA SER A 11 -6.03 -8.40 7.32
C SER A 11 -4.59 -8.33 6.83
N LEU A 12 -4.10 -9.40 6.21
CA LEU A 12 -2.77 -9.48 5.60
C LEU A 12 -2.88 -9.81 4.11
N SER A 13 -3.87 -9.20 3.41
CA SER A 13 -4.35 -9.60 2.09
C SER A 13 -3.47 -9.18 0.89
N GLY A 14 -2.33 -8.54 1.09
CA GLY A 14 -1.38 -8.22 0.02
C GLY A 14 -1.43 -6.79 -0.48
N GLY A 15 -1.99 -5.86 0.27
CA GLY A 15 -1.89 -4.42 0.02
C GLY A 15 -0.56 -3.82 0.42
N GLY A 16 -0.36 -2.54 0.10
CA GLY A 16 0.88 -1.82 0.44
C GLY A 16 1.13 -1.71 1.94
N ALA A 17 0.11 -1.41 2.74
CA ALA A 17 0.23 -1.31 4.19
C ALA A 17 0.61 -2.64 4.83
N GLU A 18 0.01 -3.75 4.40
CA GLU A 18 0.30 -5.10 4.88
C GLU A 18 1.76 -5.50 4.57
N LYS A 19 2.25 -5.13 3.38
CA LYS A 19 3.65 -5.34 2.99
C LYS A 19 4.60 -4.53 3.86
N VAL A 20 4.27 -3.28 4.13
CA VAL A 20 5.04 -2.39 5.03
C VAL A 20 5.10 -2.97 6.44
N LEU A 21 3.97 -3.43 6.98
CA LEU A 21 3.93 -4.09 8.30
C LEU A 21 4.83 -5.34 8.32
N THR A 22 4.75 -6.17 7.30
CA THR A 22 5.59 -7.37 7.16
C THR A 22 7.07 -7.01 7.13
N THR A 23 7.44 -5.98 6.38
CA THR A 23 8.82 -5.46 6.33
C THR A 23 9.28 -4.96 7.70
N ILE A 24 8.44 -4.21 8.43
CA ILE A 24 8.75 -3.76 9.81
C ILE A 24 8.95 -4.97 10.73
N VAL A 25 7.97 -5.87 10.75
CA VAL A 25 8.01 -7.04 11.65
C VAL A 25 9.22 -7.93 11.37
N LYS A 26 9.60 -8.10 10.11
CA LYS A 26 10.78 -8.87 9.70
C LYS A 26 12.10 -8.24 10.18
N ASN A 27 12.25 -6.94 10.04
CA ASN A 27 13.52 -6.23 10.20
C ASN A 27 13.72 -5.54 11.56
N ILE A 28 12.69 -5.47 12.40
CA ILE A 28 12.80 -4.86 13.74
C ILE A 28 13.73 -5.66 14.67
N ASP A 29 14.47 -4.98 15.53
CA ASP A 29 15.39 -5.59 16.50
C ASP A 29 14.62 -6.41 17.55
N LYS A 30 14.58 -7.74 17.36
CA LYS A 30 13.93 -8.69 18.27
C LYS A 30 14.59 -8.79 19.65
N THR A 31 15.77 -8.22 19.85
CA THR A 31 16.40 -8.17 21.17
C THR A 31 15.80 -7.05 22.04
N LYS A 32 15.26 -6.00 21.40
CA LYS A 32 14.65 -4.84 22.06
C LYS A 32 13.12 -4.91 22.12
N PHE A 33 12.49 -5.51 21.11
CA PHE A 33 11.04 -5.49 20.94
C PHE A 33 10.44 -6.90 20.95
N ASP A 34 9.27 -7.01 21.59
CA ASP A 34 8.37 -8.18 21.56
C ASP A 34 7.11 -7.78 20.81
N ILE A 35 6.99 -8.27 19.57
CA ILE A 35 5.96 -7.82 18.62
C ILE A 35 4.78 -8.78 18.63
N THR A 36 3.59 -8.22 18.69
CA THR A 36 2.33 -8.90 18.41
C THR A 36 1.61 -8.17 17.30
N VAL A 37 1.10 -8.92 16.34
CA VAL A 37 0.17 -8.42 15.31
C VAL A 37 -1.23 -8.95 15.60
N LEU A 38 -2.21 -8.06 15.65
CA LEU A 38 -3.63 -8.41 15.76
C LEU A 38 -4.32 -8.08 14.43
N THR A 39 -4.95 -9.10 13.82
CA THR A 39 -5.81 -8.90 12.65
C THR A 39 -7.28 -9.10 13.00
N VAL A 40 -8.17 -8.39 12.30
CA VAL A 40 -9.61 -8.67 12.39
C VAL A 40 -9.91 -10.02 11.77
N VAL A 41 -9.36 -10.30 10.59
CA VAL A 41 -9.51 -11.59 9.90
C VAL A 41 -8.14 -12.20 9.63
N LYS A 42 -7.97 -13.50 9.90
CA LYS A 42 -6.77 -14.26 9.57
C LYS A 42 -6.81 -14.65 8.08
N THR A 43 -6.48 -13.73 7.20
CA THR A 43 -6.44 -14.00 5.76
C THR A 43 -5.35 -13.18 5.08
N GLY A 44 -4.84 -13.71 3.98
CA GLY A 44 -3.91 -13.01 3.08
C GLY A 44 -2.54 -13.67 2.96
N VAL A 45 -1.81 -13.20 1.95
CA VAL A 45 -0.52 -13.77 1.50
C VAL A 45 0.62 -13.58 2.50
N TYR A 46 0.51 -12.61 3.42
CA TYR A 46 1.56 -12.33 4.42
C TYR A 46 1.34 -13.03 5.77
N VAL A 47 0.27 -13.82 5.93
CA VAL A 47 -0.03 -14.52 7.21
C VAL A 47 1.13 -15.41 7.64
N GLU A 48 1.58 -16.30 6.77
CA GLU A 48 2.66 -17.25 7.07
C GLU A 48 3.99 -16.55 7.35
N GLU A 49 4.25 -15.43 6.67
CA GLU A 49 5.48 -14.69 6.89
C GLU A 49 5.47 -13.95 8.24
N ILE A 50 4.38 -13.29 8.59
CA ILE A 50 4.21 -12.64 9.89
C ILE A 50 4.37 -13.65 11.04
N GLU A 51 3.77 -14.83 10.93
CA GLU A 51 3.86 -15.89 11.96
C GLU A 51 5.31 -16.40 12.21
N LYS A 52 6.22 -16.26 11.23
CA LYS A 52 7.65 -16.61 11.41
C LYS A 52 8.40 -15.64 12.31
N TYR A 53 7.95 -14.37 12.38
CA TYR A 53 8.73 -13.31 13.01
C TYR A 53 8.11 -12.74 14.28
N CYS A 54 6.80 -12.95 14.53
CA CYS A 54 6.11 -12.42 15.70
C CYS A 54 4.87 -13.25 16.08
N THR A 55 4.25 -12.91 17.21
CA THR A 55 2.95 -13.48 17.60
C THR A 55 1.84 -12.88 16.75
N LEU A 56 1.09 -13.71 16.03
CA LEU A 56 -0.12 -13.32 15.31
C LEU A 56 -1.37 -13.74 16.09
N ILE A 57 -2.24 -12.78 16.38
CA ILE A 57 -3.57 -12.97 16.96
C ILE A 57 -4.60 -12.55 15.92
N SER A 58 -5.68 -13.29 15.78
CA SER A 58 -6.77 -12.93 14.85
C SER A 58 -8.12 -13.03 15.55
N MET A 59 -9.00 -12.06 15.28
CA MET A 59 -10.35 -12.07 15.86
C MET A 59 -11.22 -13.13 15.20
N LEU A 60 -11.07 -13.33 13.91
CA LEU A 60 -11.77 -14.31 13.10
C LEU A 60 -10.78 -15.18 12.31
N PRO A 61 -11.11 -16.47 12.12
CA PRO A 61 -10.33 -17.36 11.26
C PRO A 61 -10.51 -16.97 9.78
N GLU A 62 -9.75 -17.61 8.90
CA GLU A 62 -9.94 -17.52 7.46
C GLU A 62 -11.26 -18.15 7.02
N TYR A 63 -12.12 -17.40 6.34
CA TYR A 63 -13.46 -17.85 5.96
C TYR A 63 -13.44 -19.03 5.00
N GLU A 64 -12.51 -19.01 4.04
CA GLU A 64 -12.36 -20.04 3.01
C GLU A 64 -11.98 -21.42 3.59
N LYS A 65 -11.28 -21.44 4.71
CA LYS A 65 -10.90 -22.67 5.43
C LYS A 65 -12.03 -23.28 6.25
N LEU A 66 -13.17 -22.58 6.38
CA LEU A 66 -14.33 -23.10 7.08
C LEU A 66 -15.12 -24.06 6.18
N THR A 67 -15.17 -25.34 6.53
CA THR A 67 -15.91 -26.37 5.78
C THR A 67 -17.34 -26.54 6.27
N ASN A 68 -17.59 -26.30 7.57
CA ASN A 68 -18.90 -26.51 8.20
C ASN A 68 -19.84 -25.32 7.94
N PRO A 69 -21.07 -25.52 7.38
CA PRO A 69 -22.04 -24.43 7.15
C PRO A 69 -22.42 -23.67 8.41
N ILE A 70 -22.50 -24.32 9.57
CA ILE A 70 -22.81 -23.68 10.87
C ILE A 70 -21.65 -22.73 11.24
N ALA A 71 -20.39 -23.17 11.05
CA ALA A 71 -19.23 -22.33 11.30
C ALA A 71 -19.19 -21.10 10.37
N LYS A 72 -19.56 -21.26 9.10
CA LYS A 72 -19.70 -20.15 8.14
C LYS A 72 -20.79 -19.16 8.54
N MET A 73 -21.94 -19.68 9.01
CA MET A 73 -23.02 -18.82 9.49
C MET A 73 -22.59 -18.05 10.77
N LYS A 74 -21.97 -18.75 11.72
CA LYS A 74 -21.40 -18.12 12.93
C LYS A 74 -20.38 -17.06 12.58
N TYR A 75 -19.47 -17.33 11.66
CA TYR A 75 -18.49 -16.35 11.18
C TYR A 75 -19.15 -15.06 10.70
N LYS A 76 -20.20 -15.15 9.85
CA LYS A 76 -20.92 -13.97 9.34
C LYS A 76 -21.56 -13.16 10.47
N VAL A 77 -22.09 -13.83 11.50
CA VAL A 77 -22.67 -13.17 12.68
C VAL A 77 -21.56 -12.48 13.49
N ASP A 78 -20.47 -13.19 13.79
CA ASP A 78 -19.34 -12.68 14.56
C ASP A 78 -18.65 -11.51 13.82
N TYR A 79 -18.49 -11.60 12.49
CA TYR A 79 -17.97 -10.52 11.65
C TYR A 79 -18.78 -9.24 11.81
N LYS A 80 -20.11 -9.33 11.61
CA LYS A 80 -21.00 -8.17 11.79
C LYS A 80 -20.98 -7.63 13.22
N LYS A 81 -20.83 -8.51 14.20
CA LYS A 81 -20.78 -8.14 15.62
C LYS A 81 -19.51 -7.34 15.94
N ILE A 82 -18.35 -7.72 15.40
CA ILE A 82 -17.07 -7.03 15.62
C ILE A 82 -17.19 -5.56 15.23
N TYR A 83 -17.78 -5.26 14.07
CA TYR A 83 -17.91 -3.89 13.59
C TYR A 83 -19.04 -3.07 14.24
N LYS A 84 -20.00 -3.71 14.92
CA LYS A 84 -21.15 -3.04 15.52
C LYS A 84 -21.07 -2.90 17.03
N GLU A 85 -20.31 -3.75 17.70
CA GLU A 85 -20.19 -3.74 19.15
C GLU A 85 -19.24 -2.63 19.63
N ASP A 86 -19.38 -2.26 20.90
CA ASP A 86 -18.48 -1.33 21.57
C ASP A 86 -17.00 -1.78 21.44
N CYS A 87 -16.14 -0.90 20.91
CA CYS A 87 -14.75 -1.21 20.64
C CYS A 87 -13.94 -1.56 21.89
N ALA A 88 -14.27 -1.00 23.06
CA ALA A 88 -13.57 -1.33 24.30
C ALA A 88 -13.89 -2.79 24.73
N LYS A 89 -15.13 -3.26 24.49
CA LYS A 89 -15.51 -4.65 24.75
C LYS A 89 -14.80 -5.59 23.75
N ILE A 90 -14.75 -5.23 22.47
CA ILE A 90 -14.02 -5.99 21.44
C ILE A 90 -12.54 -6.06 21.81
N TYR A 91 -11.93 -4.92 22.10
CA TYR A 91 -10.53 -4.87 22.51
C TYR A 91 -10.28 -5.83 23.69
N LYS A 92 -11.02 -5.70 24.80
CA LYS A 92 -10.89 -6.54 26.00
C LYS A 92 -11.10 -8.04 25.72
N LYS A 93 -11.95 -8.37 24.75
CA LYS A 93 -12.22 -9.75 24.36
C LYS A 93 -11.02 -10.40 23.68
N TYR A 94 -10.34 -9.71 22.80
CA TYR A 94 -9.28 -10.28 21.95
C TYR A 94 -7.86 -9.94 22.40
N VAL A 95 -7.65 -8.80 23.05
CA VAL A 95 -6.34 -8.38 23.57
C VAL A 95 -6.25 -8.71 25.06
N LYS A 96 -5.45 -9.73 25.37
CA LYS A 96 -5.31 -10.24 26.76
C LYS A 96 -4.03 -9.78 27.45
N ASN A 97 -3.02 -9.45 26.67
CA ASN A 97 -1.73 -8.96 27.16
C ASN A 97 -1.77 -7.44 27.32
N VAL A 98 -0.85 -6.93 28.15
CA VAL A 98 -0.57 -5.50 28.27
C VAL A 98 0.62 -5.17 27.38
N TYR A 99 0.49 -4.09 26.62
CA TYR A 99 1.50 -3.58 25.69
C TYR A 99 1.99 -2.21 26.13
N ASP A 100 3.25 -1.91 25.86
CA ASP A 100 3.83 -0.59 26.09
C ASP A 100 3.42 0.39 24.97
N VAL A 101 3.27 -0.14 23.75
CA VAL A 101 2.87 0.61 22.56
C VAL A 101 1.78 -0.14 21.81
N GLU A 102 0.74 0.58 21.41
CA GLU A 102 -0.37 0.09 20.59
C GLU A 102 -0.52 0.93 19.35
N ILE A 103 -0.53 0.29 18.19
CA ILE A 103 -0.49 0.96 16.89
C ILE A 103 -1.69 0.55 16.06
N ALA A 104 -2.53 1.51 15.71
CA ALA A 104 -3.50 1.37 14.63
C ALA A 104 -2.75 1.53 13.30
N PHE A 105 -2.47 0.41 12.64
CA PHE A 105 -1.59 0.42 11.46
C PHE A 105 -2.30 0.77 10.16
N VAL A 106 -3.63 0.90 10.19
CA VAL A 106 -4.45 1.38 9.08
C VAL A 106 -5.62 2.19 9.62
N GLU A 107 -6.23 2.99 8.74
CA GLU A 107 -7.38 3.85 9.04
C GLU A 107 -8.67 3.04 9.29
N GLY A 108 -9.72 3.68 9.74
CA GLY A 108 -11.06 3.11 9.87
C GLY A 108 -11.30 2.37 11.18
N PHE A 109 -11.84 1.14 11.11
CA PHE A 109 -12.22 0.36 12.29
C PHE A 109 -11.04 0.10 13.22
N VAL A 110 -9.88 -0.22 12.69
CA VAL A 110 -8.65 -0.47 13.46
C VAL A 110 -8.25 0.74 14.29
N THR A 111 -8.32 1.93 13.70
CA THR A 111 -8.09 3.21 14.41
C THR A 111 -9.08 3.39 15.55
N LYS A 112 -10.36 3.16 15.29
CA LYS A 112 -11.42 3.24 16.31
C LYS A 112 -11.20 2.22 17.43
N LEU A 113 -10.77 1.02 17.11
CA LEU A 113 -10.50 -0.06 18.06
C LEU A 113 -9.35 0.30 19.02
N VAL A 114 -8.19 0.71 18.49
CA VAL A 114 -7.00 1.06 19.28
C VAL A 114 -7.26 2.31 20.13
N ALA A 115 -7.93 3.32 19.58
CA ALA A 115 -8.32 4.52 20.34
C ALA A 115 -9.22 4.22 21.56
N ASN A 116 -9.94 3.10 21.55
CA ASN A 116 -10.78 2.63 22.65
C ASN A 116 -10.16 1.44 23.40
N SER A 117 -8.84 1.24 23.29
CA SER A 117 -8.10 0.28 24.08
C SER A 117 -8.35 0.47 25.58
N THR A 118 -8.53 -0.64 26.28
CA THR A 118 -8.67 -0.64 27.76
C THR A 118 -7.35 -0.53 28.49
N ASN A 119 -6.22 -0.58 27.79
CA ASN A 119 -4.89 -0.35 28.34
C ASN A 119 -4.64 1.17 28.47
N LYS A 120 -4.60 1.67 29.70
CA LYS A 120 -4.42 3.09 30.01
C LYS A 120 -2.96 3.54 30.03
N TYR A 121 -2.03 2.60 30.01
CA TYR A 121 -0.60 2.87 30.19
C TYR A 121 0.19 2.82 28.89
N SER A 122 -0.41 2.31 27.81
CA SER A 122 0.25 2.25 26.51
C SER A 122 0.32 3.62 25.82
N LYS A 123 1.42 3.86 25.12
CA LYS A 123 1.45 4.87 24.06
C LYS A 123 0.59 4.39 22.89
N LYS A 124 -0.23 5.27 22.34
CA LYS A 124 -1.12 4.95 21.22
C LYS A 124 -0.72 5.72 19.98
N TYR A 125 -0.46 5.00 18.89
CA TYR A 125 -0.10 5.58 17.61
C TYR A 125 -1.10 5.19 16.53
N ALA A 126 -1.46 6.16 15.67
CA ALA A 126 -2.20 5.90 14.44
C ALA A 126 -1.28 6.05 13.24
N TRP A 127 -1.44 5.20 12.23
CA TRP A 127 -0.66 5.26 10.99
C TRP A 127 -1.61 5.50 9.82
N ILE A 128 -1.33 6.51 9.02
CA ILE A 128 -2.17 6.95 7.89
C ILE A 128 -1.43 6.64 6.60
N HIS A 129 -2.03 5.78 5.79
CA HIS A 129 -1.46 5.28 4.54
C HIS A 129 -2.10 5.88 3.29
N THR A 130 -3.23 6.59 3.42
CA THR A 130 -4.01 7.06 2.28
C THR A 130 -4.32 8.55 2.35
N ASP A 131 -4.65 9.13 1.20
CA ASP A 131 -5.31 10.43 1.10
C ASP A 131 -6.75 10.28 1.62
N MET A 132 -6.99 10.75 2.84
CA MET A 132 -8.28 10.57 3.53
C MET A 132 -9.41 11.49 3.02
N ILE A 133 -9.11 12.43 2.12
CA ILE A 133 -10.12 13.25 1.45
C ILE A 133 -10.59 12.54 0.19
N LYS A 134 -9.68 12.14 -0.68
CA LYS A 134 -9.99 11.45 -1.94
C LYS A 134 -10.40 10.00 -1.73
N ASN A 135 -9.85 9.33 -0.72
CA ASN A 135 -10.19 7.97 -0.31
C ASN A 135 -10.85 8.01 1.08
N ASN A 136 -12.14 8.26 1.13
CA ASN A 136 -12.90 8.50 2.36
C ASN A 136 -13.57 7.24 2.96
N HIS A 137 -13.26 6.04 2.47
CA HIS A 137 -13.87 4.78 2.98
C HIS A 137 -13.70 4.58 4.49
N ALA A 138 -12.67 5.16 5.09
CA ALA A 138 -12.51 5.12 6.54
C ALA A 138 -13.67 5.80 7.29
N ASP A 139 -14.31 6.81 6.68
CA ASP A 139 -15.39 7.59 7.30
C ASP A 139 -16.62 6.72 7.62
N ASP A 140 -16.87 5.66 6.85
CA ASP A 140 -17.99 4.72 7.05
C ASP A 140 -17.94 3.99 8.40
N ASN A 141 -16.81 4.00 9.09
CA ASN A 141 -16.65 3.39 10.40
C ASN A 141 -17.09 4.27 11.56
N TYR A 142 -17.48 5.51 11.28
CA TYR A 142 -17.86 6.51 12.27
C TYR A 142 -19.28 6.99 12.04
N SER A 143 -19.97 7.37 13.12
CA SER A 143 -21.34 7.87 13.05
C SER A 143 -21.42 9.27 12.41
N ASN A 144 -20.36 10.05 12.55
CA ASN A 144 -20.21 11.39 11.98
C ASN A 144 -18.75 11.87 12.06
N PHE A 145 -18.47 13.00 11.45
CA PHE A 145 -17.15 13.61 11.41
C PHE A 145 -16.58 13.93 12.80
N GLU A 146 -17.41 14.41 13.73
CA GLU A 146 -16.97 14.76 15.09
C GLU A 146 -16.51 13.52 15.88
N GLU A 147 -17.20 12.38 15.72
CA GLU A 147 -16.72 11.12 16.28
C GLU A 147 -15.35 10.73 15.68
N HIS A 148 -15.21 10.82 14.37
CA HIS A 148 -13.97 10.48 13.67
C HIS A 148 -12.79 11.34 14.17
N LYS A 149 -12.99 12.65 14.23
CA LYS A 149 -12.03 13.62 14.77
C LYS A 149 -11.66 13.33 16.24
N LYS A 150 -12.66 13.06 17.08
CA LYS A 150 -12.48 12.71 18.49
C LYS A 150 -11.68 11.41 18.67
N ILE A 151 -11.83 10.46 17.77
CA ILE A 151 -11.03 9.22 17.81
C ILE A 151 -9.56 9.53 17.60
N TYR A 152 -9.19 10.34 16.60
CA TYR A 152 -7.78 10.72 16.38
C TYR A 152 -7.19 11.55 17.54
N SER A 153 -8.01 12.33 18.26
CA SER A 153 -7.51 13.09 19.42
C SER A 153 -6.98 12.22 20.56
N LYS A 154 -7.38 10.94 20.62
CA LYS A 154 -6.94 9.99 21.65
C LYS A 154 -5.55 9.39 21.43
N PHE A 155 -4.95 9.58 20.24
CA PHE A 155 -3.62 9.10 19.95
C PHE A 155 -2.53 10.07 20.46
N ASP A 156 -1.42 9.54 20.93
CA ASP A 156 -0.26 10.33 21.34
C ASP A 156 0.45 10.93 20.12
N THR A 157 0.56 10.15 19.03
CA THR A 157 1.13 10.60 17.75
C THR A 157 0.39 9.94 16.59
N ILE A 158 0.29 10.67 15.49
CA ILE A 158 -0.25 10.20 14.23
C ILE A 158 0.89 10.21 13.21
N PHE A 159 1.14 9.09 12.55
CA PHE A 159 2.17 8.97 11.54
C PHE A 159 1.53 8.98 10.16
N ALA A 160 1.95 9.90 9.32
CA ALA A 160 1.60 9.96 7.91
C ALA A 160 2.77 9.43 7.07
N VAL A 161 2.47 8.66 6.01
CA VAL A 161 3.49 8.02 5.17
C VAL A 161 4.19 8.97 4.21
N SER A 162 3.72 10.22 4.10
CA SER A 162 4.31 11.28 3.27
C SER A 162 3.92 12.66 3.81
N GLU A 163 4.63 13.72 3.37
CA GLU A 163 4.25 15.10 3.69
C GLU A 163 2.85 15.41 3.16
N TYR A 164 2.57 15.00 1.92
CA TYR A 164 1.25 15.17 1.33
C TYR A 164 0.12 14.54 2.18
N VAL A 165 0.27 13.29 2.61
CA VAL A 165 -0.73 12.62 3.47
C VAL A 165 -0.91 13.35 4.79
N LYS A 166 0.17 13.89 5.37
CA LYS A 166 0.11 14.74 6.57
C LYS A 166 -0.68 16.02 6.32
N GLU A 167 -0.41 16.72 5.23
CA GLU A 167 -1.13 17.94 4.87
C GLU A 167 -2.63 17.68 4.68
N VAL A 168 -2.99 16.66 3.92
CA VAL A 168 -4.39 16.24 3.71
C VAL A 168 -5.06 15.83 5.02
N PHE A 169 -4.35 15.14 5.91
CA PHE A 169 -4.89 14.81 7.22
C PHE A 169 -5.18 16.06 8.07
N ILE A 170 -4.28 17.03 8.07
CA ILE A 170 -4.47 18.30 8.79
C ILE A 170 -5.59 19.12 8.15
N GLU A 171 -5.67 19.14 6.82
CA GLU A 171 -6.78 19.79 6.09
C GLU A 171 -8.12 19.20 6.51
N LYS A 172 -8.24 17.88 6.55
CA LYS A 172 -9.48 17.19 6.90
C LYS A 172 -9.86 17.39 8.37
N PHE A 173 -8.93 17.23 9.31
CA PHE A 173 -9.26 17.15 10.74
C PHE A 173 -8.94 18.41 11.54
N GLY A 174 -8.15 19.32 11.01
CA GLY A 174 -7.87 20.63 11.59
C GLY A 174 -6.43 20.81 12.09
N ASN A 175 -6.04 22.07 12.23
CA ASN A 175 -4.68 22.47 12.61
C ASN A 175 -4.25 22.01 14.01
N GLU A 176 -5.17 21.68 14.90
CA GLU A 176 -4.88 21.14 16.24
C GLU A 176 -4.11 19.81 16.21
N PHE A 177 -4.14 19.10 15.08
CA PHE A 177 -3.38 17.87 14.88
C PHE A 177 -1.95 18.09 14.35
N LYS A 178 -1.58 19.30 13.96
CA LYS A 178 -0.30 19.60 13.27
C LYS A 178 0.92 19.11 14.06
N GLU A 179 0.98 19.45 15.36
CA GLU A 179 2.10 19.07 16.23
C GLU A 179 2.12 17.56 16.55
N LYS A 180 0.95 16.93 16.51
CA LYS A 180 0.76 15.51 16.79
C LYS A 180 1.03 14.64 15.56
N THR A 181 0.94 15.19 14.34
CA THR A 181 1.12 14.46 13.08
C THR A 181 2.57 14.57 12.60
N LYS A 182 3.24 13.43 12.51
CA LYS A 182 4.65 13.31 12.08
C LYS A 182 4.72 12.46 10.81
N ILE A 183 5.77 12.68 10.02
CA ILE A 183 6.04 11.85 8.85
C ILE A 183 6.81 10.61 9.30
N GLN A 184 6.38 9.47 8.80
CA GLN A 184 7.12 8.22 8.89
C GLN A 184 7.02 7.49 7.55
N TYR A 185 8.03 7.66 6.73
CA TYR A 185 8.11 6.96 5.44
C TYR A 185 8.16 5.46 5.61
N ASN A 186 7.56 4.76 4.67
CA ASN A 186 7.53 3.31 4.65
C ASN A 186 8.94 2.72 4.51
N PRO A 187 9.33 1.73 5.31
CA PRO A 187 10.56 0.99 5.11
C PRO A 187 10.44 0.09 3.87
N VAL A 188 11.51 0.05 3.09
CA VAL A 188 11.63 -0.82 1.91
C VAL A 188 12.97 -1.55 1.97
N ASP A 189 12.94 -2.86 1.84
CA ASP A 189 14.15 -3.69 1.85
C ASP A 189 14.73 -3.79 0.44
N SER A 190 15.60 -2.84 0.09
CA SER A 190 16.21 -2.76 -1.23
C SER A 190 17.04 -4.01 -1.58
N GLN A 191 17.74 -4.58 -0.61
CA GLN A 191 18.56 -5.78 -0.84
C GLN A 191 17.69 -7.01 -1.13
N GLU A 192 16.56 -7.14 -0.42
CA GLU A 192 15.61 -8.22 -0.69
C GLU A 192 14.96 -8.05 -2.06
N ILE A 193 14.55 -6.82 -2.43
CA ILE A 193 13.97 -6.52 -3.73
C ILE A 193 14.94 -6.88 -4.86
N GLU A 194 16.19 -6.42 -4.79
CA GLU A 194 17.22 -6.71 -5.78
C GLU A 194 17.48 -8.23 -5.90
N LYS A 195 17.56 -8.94 -4.77
CA LYS A 195 17.72 -10.39 -4.74
C LYS A 195 16.54 -11.13 -5.37
N LEU A 196 15.32 -10.72 -5.03
CA LEU A 196 14.09 -11.35 -5.54
C LEU A 196 13.87 -11.04 -7.02
N ALA A 197 14.35 -9.90 -7.51
CA ALA A 197 14.29 -9.51 -8.92
C ALA A 197 15.12 -10.40 -9.84
N GLN A 198 16.15 -11.10 -9.30
CA GLN A 198 16.97 -12.04 -10.07
C GLN A 198 16.31 -13.41 -10.32
N LYS A 199 15.14 -13.66 -9.70
CA LYS A 199 14.43 -14.92 -9.94
C LYS A 199 13.92 -14.97 -11.38
N PRO A 200 14.02 -16.13 -12.06
CA PRO A 200 13.53 -16.25 -13.42
C PRO A 200 12.02 -16.17 -13.48
N ILE A 201 11.49 -15.61 -14.56
CA ILE A 201 10.10 -15.71 -14.97
C ILE A 201 10.03 -16.43 -16.33
N ASN A 202 8.95 -17.18 -16.55
CA ASN A 202 8.75 -17.90 -17.81
C ASN A 202 8.13 -17.02 -18.90
N ASP A 203 7.65 -15.85 -18.52
CA ASP A 203 7.02 -14.89 -19.41
C ASP A 203 8.06 -14.01 -20.11
N GLN A 204 7.78 -13.64 -21.35
CA GLN A 204 8.61 -12.71 -22.13
C GLN A 204 7.70 -11.65 -22.76
N TYR A 205 8.20 -10.43 -22.86
CA TYR A 205 7.56 -9.39 -23.64
C TYR A 205 7.75 -9.65 -25.13
N GLU A 206 6.72 -9.37 -25.91
CA GLU A 206 6.72 -9.57 -27.36
C GLU A 206 7.08 -8.29 -28.11
N LYS A 207 6.82 -7.12 -27.53
CA LYS A 207 7.11 -5.81 -28.12
C LYS A 207 8.43 -5.23 -27.64
N GLN A 208 8.99 -4.29 -28.39
CA GLN A 208 10.25 -3.65 -28.07
C GLN A 208 10.12 -2.72 -26.85
N VAL A 209 9.07 -1.90 -26.79
CA VAL A 209 8.80 -1.03 -25.63
C VAL A 209 7.91 -1.75 -24.63
N LYS A 210 8.35 -1.85 -23.39
CA LYS A 210 7.80 -2.72 -22.35
C LYS A 210 7.47 -1.92 -21.10
N PHE A 211 6.20 -1.87 -20.78
CA PHE A 211 5.72 -1.23 -19.57
C PHE A 211 5.15 -2.23 -18.58
N ILE A 212 5.18 -1.86 -17.30
CA ILE A 212 4.51 -2.60 -16.25
C ILE A 212 3.63 -1.66 -15.43
N ALA A 213 2.44 -2.13 -15.04
CA ALA A 213 1.56 -1.48 -14.09
C ALA A 213 1.17 -2.48 -13.00
N ILE A 214 1.22 -2.09 -11.72
CA ILE A 214 0.98 -3.01 -10.60
C ILE A 214 0.03 -2.38 -9.60
N GLY A 215 -1.02 -3.12 -9.23
CA GLY A 215 -1.95 -2.66 -8.21
C GLY A 215 -3.23 -3.47 -8.15
N ARG A 216 -4.09 -3.13 -7.19
CA ARG A 216 -5.45 -3.70 -7.14
C ARG A 216 -6.29 -3.15 -8.29
N PHE A 217 -7.13 -3.96 -8.87
CA PHE A 217 -8.10 -3.51 -9.88
C PHE A 217 -9.28 -2.81 -9.20
N VAL A 218 -9.02 -1.58 -8.74
CA VAL A 218 -9.98 -0.66 -8.13
C VAL A 218 -9.89 0.70 -8.80
N GLU A 219 -10.93 1.50 -8.73
CA GLU A 219 -11.03 2.82 -9.38
C GLU A 219 -9.82 3.72 -9.07
N ALA A 220 -9.36 3.72 -7.81
CA ALA A 220 -8.22 4.54 -7.39
C ALA A 220 -6.93 4.28 -8.18
N LYS A 221 -6.73 3.08 -8.77
CA LYS A 221 -5.54 2.73 -9.56
C LYS A 221 -5.61 3.17 -11.02
N GLY A 222 -6.79 3.54 -11.53
CA GLY A 222 -6.95 4.18 -12.84
C GLY A 222 -6.54 3.32 -14.03
N PHE A 223 -6.60 1.98 -13.93
CA PHE A 223 -6.28 1.10 -15.05
C PHE A 223 -7.24 1.29 -16.24
N ASP A 224 -8.48 1.72 -15.98
CA ASP A 224 -9.44 2.12 -16.99
C ASP A 224 -8.89 3.25 -17.87
N ARG A 225 -8.34 4.30 -17.27
CA ARG A 225 -7.73 5.44 -17.98
C ARG A 225 -6.47 5.01 -18.75
N LEU A 226 -5.66 4.14 -18.16
CA LEU A 226 -4.46 3.62 -18.80
C LEU A 226 -4.81 2.87 -20.08
N VAL A 227 -5.79 1.95 -20.03
CA VAL A 227 -6.19 1.15 -21.19
C VAL A 227 -6.85 2.02 -22.25
N SER A 228 -7.66 3.01 -21.86
CA SER A 228 -8.28 3.97 -22.79
C SER A 228 -7.24 4.82 -23.52
N SER A 229 -6.27 5.40 -22.80
CA SER A 229 -5.18 6.19 -23.39
C SER A 229 -4.31 5.35 -24.33
N ALA A 230 -3.96 4.14 -23.91
CA ALA A 230 -3.16 3.21 -24.73
C ALA A 230 -3.93 2.74 -25.99
N TYR A 231 -5.25 2.64 -25.95
CA TYR A 231 -6.05 2.34 -27.14
C TYR A 231 -5.95 3.45 -28.20
N LYS A 232 -5.95 4.72 -27.79
CA LYS A 232 -5.73 5.86 -28.71
C LYS A 232 -4.37 5.74 -29.40
N LEU A 233 -3.32 5.50 -28.64
CA LEU A 233 -1.95 5.33 -29.16
C LEU A 233 -1.80 4.12 -30.08
N HIS A 234 -2.46 3.00 -29.76
CA HIS A 234 -2.53 1.84 -30.68
C HIS A 234 -3.15 2.22 -32.01
N LYS A 235 -4.25 3.01 -32.03
CA LYS A 235 -4.88 3.47 -33.26
C LYS A 235 -4.00 4.40 -34.09
N GLU A 236 -3.05 5.07 -33.48
CA GLU A 236 -2.05 5.91 -34.11
C GLU A 236 -0.83 5.11 -34.61
N GLY A 237 -0.77 3.81 -34.32
CA GLY A 237 0.24 2.89 -34.83
C GLY A 237 1.47 2.72 -33.92
N TYR A 238 1.43 3.20 -32.66
CA TYR A 238 2.52 2.97 -31.69
C TYR A 238 2.56 1.51 -31.26
N GLU A 239 3.78 0.95 -31.17
CA GLU A 239 4.04 -0.43 -30.77
C GLU A 239 4.65 -0.50 -29.36
N PHE A 240 3.92 -1.07 -28.42
CA PHE A 240 4.32 -1.25 -27.01
C PHE A 240 3.56 -2.41 -26.37
N GLU A 241 4.01 -2.85 -25.22
CA GLU A 241 3.31 -3.87 -24.41
C GLU A 241 3.25 -3.45 -22.96
N VAL A 242 2.09 -3.62 -22.34
CA VAL A 242 1.85 -3.32 -20.90
C VAL A 242 1.46 -4.59 -20.18
N TRP A 243 2.24 -5.00 -19.19
CA TRP A 243 1.85 -6.04 -18.27
C TRP A 243 1.18 -5.42 -17.04
N ILE A 244 -0.04 -5.89 -16.73
CA ILE A 244 -0.76 -5.46 -15.54
C ILE A 244 -0.79 -6.60 -14.53
N LEU A 245 -0.14 -6.37 -13.37
CA LEU A 245 -0.10 -7.31 -12.26
C LEU A 245 -1.07 -6.87 -11.17
N GLY A 246 -1.86 -7.81 -10.67
CA GLY A 246 -2.77 -7.59 -9.56
C GLY A 246 -4.07 -8.34 -9.64
N GLN A 247 -4.93 -8.07 -8.68
CA GLN A 247 -6.29 -8.63 -8.59
C GLN A 247 -7.26 -7.56 -8.06
N GLY A 248 -8.54 -7.79 -8.21
CA GLY A 248 -9.60 -6.87 -7.77
C GLY A 248 -10.84 -7.00 -8.63
N GLU A 249 -11.91 -6.37 -8.17
CA GLU A 249 -13.26 -6.49 -8.78
C GLU A 249 -13.29 -5.97 -10.22
N GLY A 250 -12.59 -4.88 -10.52
CA GLY A 250 -12.52 -4.26 -11.85
C GLY A 250 -11.73 -5.04 -12.91
N LYS A 251 -11.10 -6.18 -12.55
CA LYS A 251 -10.26 -6.93 -13.50
C LYS A 251 -11.04 -7.44 -14.71
N ASN A 252 -12.27 -7.90 -14.50
CA ASN A 252 -13.12 -8.44 -15.57
C ASN A 252 -13.53 -7.33 -16.54
N ASP A 253 -13.88 -6.14 -16.07
CA ASP A 253 -14.29 -5.00 -16.89
C ASP A 253 -13.12 -4.52 -17.76
N ILE A 254 -11.93 -4.40 -17.18
CA ILE A 254 -10.69 -4.07 -17.90
C ILE A 254 -10.38 -5.15 -18.96
N GLY A 255 -10.48 -6.43 -18.59
CA GLY A 255 -10.25 -7.56 -19.51
C GLY A 255 -11.26 -7.58 -20.69
N GLN A 256 -12.51 -7.26 -20.41
CA GLN A 256 -13.54 -7.13 -21.44
C GLN A 256 -13.23 -5.97 -22.38
N TYR A 257 -12.90 -4.79 -21.87
CA TYR A 257 -12.51 -3.63 -22.67
C TYR A 257 -11.32 -3.94 -23.58
N ILE A 258 -10.27 -4.57 -23.07
CA ILE A 258 -9.09 -5.00 -23.84
C ILE A 258 -9.52 -5.93 -25.01
N LYS A 259 -10.42 -6.89 -24.73
CA LYS A 259 -10.89 -7.85 -25.72
C LYS A 259 -11.75 -7.18 -26.80
N GLU A 260 -12.71 -6.35 -26.42
CA GLU A 260 -13.62 -5.64 -27.32
C GLU A 260 -12.88 -4.70 -28.31
N ASN A 261 -11.78 -4.12 -27.83
CA ASN A 261 -10.93 -3.22 -28.62
C ASN A 261 -9.73 -3.91 -29.31
N GLN A 262 -9.65 -5.25 -29.25
CA GLN A 262 -8.59 -6.06 -29.89
C GLN A 262 -7.17 -5.69 -29.43
N MET A 263 -7.02 -5.39 -28.12
CA MET A 263 -5.76 -4.94 -27.51
C MET A 263 -4.99 -6.06 -26.78
N GLN A 264 -5.31 -7.34 -27.02
CA GLN A 264 -4.70 -8.47 -26.31
C GLN A 264 -3.18 -8.60 -26.55
N ASP A 265 -2.68 -8.08 -27.67
CA ASP A 265 -1.24 -8.06 -28.00
C ASP A 265 -0.51 -6.88 -27.33
N TYR A 266 -1.26 -5.90 -26.82
CA TYR A 266 -0.74 -4.74 -26.11
C TYR A 266 -0.85 -4.86 -24.60
N PHE A 267 -1.83 -5.62 -24.11
CA PHE A 267 -2.07 -5.79 -22.67
C PHE A 267 -2.08 -7.25 -22.24
N LYS A 268 -1.25 -7.58 -21.27
CA LYS A 268 -1.22 -8.90 -20.65
C LYS A 268 -1.60 -8.80 -19.17
N LEU A 269 -2.79 -9.31 -18.82
CA LEU A 269 -3.27 -9.35 -17.42
C LEU A 269 -2.66 -10.54 -16.68
N LYS A 270 -1.54 -10.35 -16.00
CA LYS A 270 -0.74 -11.42 -15.36
C LYS A 270 -1.32 -11.91 -14.02
N GLY A 271 -2.38 -11.26 -13.51
CA GLY A 271 -2.93 -11.60 -12.19
C GLY A 271 -2.03 -11.19 -11.04
N PHE A 272 -2.38 -11.63 -9.83
CA PHE A 272 -1.55 -11.39 -8.65
C PHE A 272 -0.26 -12.20 -8.73
N GLN A 273 0.85 -11.53 -8.47
CA GLN A 273 2.17 -12.15 -8.38
C GLN A 273 2.71 -11.93 -6.96
N GLU A 274 3.02 -13.02 -6.28
CA GLU A 274 3.63 -12.97 -4.94
C GLU A 274 4.99 -12.26 -4.98
N ASN A 275 5.77 -12.52 -6.03
CA ASN A 275 7.03 -11.83 -6.31
C ASN A 275 6.91 -11.01 -7.61
N PRO A 276 6.58 -9.71 -7.56
CA PRO A 276 6.44 -8.87 -8.75
C PRO A 276 7.78 -8.38 -9.31
N TYR A 277 8.87 -8.48 -8.55
CA TYR A 277 10.14 -7.82 -8.88
C TYR A 277 10.80 -8.29 -10.16
N PRO A 278 10.80 -9.60 -10.53
CA PRO A 278 11.32 -10.03 -11.82
C PRO A 278 10.54 -9.44 -13.00
N TYR A 279 9.23 -9.23 -12.83
CA TYR A 279 8.39 -8.58 -13.83
C TYR A 279 8.73 -7.10 -13.97
N ILE A 280 8.96 -6.40 -12.85
CA ILE A 280 9.45 -5.01 -12.87
C ILE A 280 10.83 -4.96 -13.55
N GLN A 281 11.71 -5.90 -13.21
CA GLN A 281 13.07 -5.96 -13.77
C GLN A 281 13.04 -6.18 -15.30
N ALA A 282 12.10 -6.95 -15.81
CA ALA A 282 11.95 -7.23 -17.24
C ALA A 282 11.36 -6.07 -18.04
N ALA A 283 10.65 -5.15 -17.41
CA ALA A 283 10.07 -3.95 -18.05
C ALA A 283 11.11 -2.85 -18.26
N ASP A 284 10.83 -1.94 -19.18
CA ASP A 284 11.63 -0.72 -19.39
C ASP A 284 11.23 0.38 -18.42
N ALA A 285 9.95 0.49 -18.07
CA ALA A 285 9.45 1.47 -17.10
C ALA A 285 8.16 1.00 -16.39
N LEU A 286 7.91 1.60 -15.21
CA LEU A 286 6.64 1.48 -14.49
C LEU A 286 5.67 2.57 -14.92
N ILE A 287 4.40 2.23 -15.14
CA ILE A 287 3.30 3.18 -15.27
C ILE A 287 2.43 3.16 -14.01
N CYS A 288 2.22 4.34 -13.43
CA CYS A 288 1.26 4.56 -12.34
C CYS A 288 0.15 5.50 -12.81
N SER A 289 -0.98 4.93 -13.23
CA SER A 289 -2.16 5.69 -13.70
C SER A 289 -3.12 6.09 -12.57
N SER A 290 -2.67 6.03 -11.32
CA SER A 290 -3.52 6.16 -10.13
C SER A 290 -4.20 7.52 -10.02
N ARG A 291 -5.46 7.53 -9.59
CA ARG A 291 -6.21 8.74 -9.21
C ARG A 291 -5.78 9.26 -7.85
N ALA A 292 -5.42 8.35 -6.94
CA ALA A 292 -4.94 8.67 -5.61
C ALA A 292 -3.99 7.59 -5.08
N GLU A 293 -2.97 8.02 -4.37
CA GLU A 293 -2.01 7.19 -3.64
C GLU A 293 -1.77 7.79 -2.25
N GLY A 294 -1.18 7.04 -1.33
CA GLY A 294 -0.59 7.63 -0.13
C GLY A 294 0.89 7.95 -0.37
N PHE A 295 1.69 6.88 -0.35
CA PHE A 295 3.07 6.85 -0.83
C PHE A 295 3.27 5.52 -1.55
N SER A 296 3.45 5.54 -2.87
CA SER A 296 3.41 4.32 -3.69
C SER A 296 4.60 3.40 -3.39
N THR A 297 4.32 2.26 -2.76
CA THR A 297 5.34 1.23 -2.52
C THR A 297 5.86 0.66 -3.84
N VAL A 298 4.97 0.45 -4.82
CA VAL A 298 5.33 -0.09 -6.14
C VAL A 298 6.26 0.86 -6.90
N ALA A 299 5.99 2.18 -6.85
CA ALA A 299 6.87 3.17 -7.46
C ALA A 299 8.24 3.22 -6.78
N THR A 300 8.27 3.09 -5.43
CA THR A 300 9.54 2.99 -4.69
C THR A 300 10.32 1.73 -5.07
N GLU A 301 9.64 0.59 -5.27
CA GLU A 301 10.24 -0.67 -5.69
C GLU A 301 10.81 -0.60 -7.11
N ALA A 302 10.09 0.05 -8.03
CA ALA A 302 10.57 0.30 -9.39
C ALA A 302 11.83 1.19 -9.38
N LEU A 303 11.81 2.25 -8.56
CA LEU A 303 12.94 3.14 -8.37
C LEU A 303 14.19 2.39 -7.87
N ILE A 304 14.04 1.49 -6.89
CA ILE A 304 15.12 0.64 -6.38
C ILE A 304 15.68 -0.27 -7.49
N LEU A 305 14.82 -0.76 -8.36
CA LEU A 305 15.21 -1.57 -9.53
C LEU A 305 15.68 -0.72 -10.72
N ASN A 306 15.91 0.58 -10.51
CA ASN A 306 16.38 1.55 -11.51
C ASN A 306 15.44 1.68 -12.71
N LYS A 307 14.14 1.51 -12.50
CA LYS A 307 13.13 1.65 -13.55
C LYS A 307 12.53 3.04 -13.53
N PRO A 308 12.52 3.75 -14.66
CA PRO A 308 11.78 4.99 -14.82
C PRO A 308 10.31 4.83 -14.44
N ILE A 309 9.73 5.91 -13.92
CA ILE A 309 8.35 5.91 -13.42
C ILE A 309 7.56 6.95 -14.21
N PHE A 310 6.56 6.53 -14.95
CA PHE A 310 5.62 7.39 -15.65
C PHE A 310 4.30 7.41 -14.88
N THR A 311 3.95 8.56 -14.33
CA THR A 311 2.89 8.62 -13.32
C THR A 311 2.01 9.86 -13.48
N THR A 312 0.75 9.73 -13.08
CA THR A 312 -0.11 10.86 -12.83
C THR A 312 0.37 11.67 -11.62
N ASP A 313 0.05 12.96 -11.58
CA ASP A 313 0.29 13.82 -10.42
C ASP A 313 -0.68 13.44 -9.29
N CYS A 314 -0.38 12.36 -8.63
CA CYS A 314 -1.10 11.89 -7.45
C CYS A 314 -0.20 11.93 -6.22
N SER A 315 -0.82 11.81 -5.07
CA SER A 315 -0.21 11.96 -3.75
C SER A 315 1.13 11.25 -3.63
N GLY A 316 2.14 11.93 -3.11
CA GLY A 316 3.44 11.36 -2.80
C GLY A 316 4.39 11.15 -4.00
N MET A 317 3.95 11.28 -5.25
CA MET A 317 4.82 11.03 -6.41
C MET A 317 5.89 12.12 -6.58
N ARG A 318 5.54 13.40 -6.41
CA ARG A 318 6.53 14.50 -6.40
C ARG A 318 7.55 14.33 -5.27
N GLU A 319 7.09 13.92 -4.10
CA GLU A 319 7.94 13.65 -2.95
C GLU A 319 8.84 12.41 -3.17
N LEU A 320 8.32 11.37 -3.84
CA LEU A 320 9.10 10.21 -4.25
C LEU A 320 10.24 10.58 -5.20
N PHE A 321 9.98 11.44 -6.18
CA PHE A 321 11.01 11.90 -7.11
C PHE A 321 12.00 12.87 -6.45
N GLY A 322 11.52 13.73 -5.53
CA GLY A 322 12.33 14.80 -4.96
C GLY A 322 12.79 15.78 -6.05
N GLU A 323 14.09 16.06 -6.10
CA GLU A 323 14.71 16.95 -7.11
C GLU A 323 15.17 16.19 -8.38
N TYR A 324 14.93 14.86 -8.44
CA TYR A 324 15.45 14.02 -9.50
C TYR A 324 14.39 13.74 -10.57
N GLN A 325 14.79 13.70 -11.82
CA GLN A 325 13.95 13.30 -12.94
C GLN A 325 13.91 11.77 -13.09
N CYS A 326 13.27 11.09 -12.14
CA CYS A 326 13.13 9.62 -12.18
C CYS A 326 12.10 9.13 -13.21
N GLY A 327 11.52 10.01 -14.02
CA GLY A 327 10.49 9.75 -15.01
C GLY A 327 9.67 11.00 -15.29
N ILE A 328 8.40 10.82 -15.62
CA ILE A 328 7.46 11.91 -15.93
C ILE A 328 6.28 11.88 -14.98
N ILE A 329 5.91 13.04 -14.45
CA ILE A 329 4.66 13.24 -13.70
C ILE A 329 3.73 14.08 -14.59
N CYS A 330 2.65 13.48 -15.05
CA CYS A 330 1.65 14.13 -15.92
C CYS A 330 0.45 14.62 -15.09
N GLU A 331 -0.40 15.44 -15.74
CA GLU A 331 -1.70 15.80 -15.18
C GLU A 331 -2.50 14.53 -14.82
N ASN A 332 -3.22 14.60 -13.67
CA ASN A 332 -4.01 13.46 -13.18
C ASN A 332 -5.34 13.33 -13.93
N SER A 333 -5.24 13.12 -15.25
CA SER A 333 -6.35 12.97 -16.18
C SER A 333 -6.06 11.85 -17.20
N GLU A 334 -7.06 11.42 -17.96
CA GLU A 334 -6.85 10.47 -19.06
C GLU A 334 -6.00 11.11 -20.17
N ASP A 335 -6.26 12.37 -20.50
CA ASP A 335 -5.49 13.09 -21.52
C ASP A 335 -4.04 13.29 -21.09
N GLY A 336 -3.79 13.60 -19.81
CA GLY A 336 -2.44 13.65 -19.26
C GLY A 336 -1.68 12.33 -19.38
N ILE A 337 -2.35 11.19 -19.15
CA ILE A 337 -1.76 9.86 -19.37
C ILE A 337 -1.46 9.63 -20.86
N TYR A 338 -2.37 10.00 -21.74
CA TYR A 338 -2.18 9.88 -23.18
C TYR A 338 -0.96 10.72 -23.63
N ASP A 339 -0.92 12.01 -23.30
CA ASP A 339 0.17 12.92 -23.68
C ASP A 339 1.52 12.44 -23.17
N MET A 340 1.56 11.95 -21.93
CA MET A 340 2.77 11.39 -21.32
C MET A 340 3.26 10.17 -22.10
N LEU A 341 2.39 9.20 -22.36
CA LEU A 341 2.75 7.98 -23.06
C LEU A 341 3.12 8.24 -24.53
N HIS A 342 2.41 9.16 -25.20
CA HIS A 342 2.73 9.59 -26.55
C HIS A 342 4.18 10.13 -26.62
N ASN A 343 4.53 11.09 -25.77
CA ASN A 343 5.87 11.68 -25.71
C ASN A 343 6.95 10.62 -25.41
N VAL A 344 6.65 9.67 -24.51
CA VAL A 344 7.56 8.59 -24.13
C VAL A 344 7.81 7.62 -25.28
N LEU A 345 6.75 7.28 -26.04
CA LEU A 345 6.82 6.35 -27.17
C LEU A 345 7.51 7.00 -28.40
N GLU A 346 7.35 8.31 -28.61
CA GLU A 346 8.06 9.02 -29.66
C GLU A 346 9.56 9.02 -29.45
N GLN A 347 10.00 9.20 -28.20
CA GLN A 347 11.43 9.25 -27.87
C GLN A 347 12.03 7.85 -27.76
N ALA A 348 11.31 6.90 -27.20
CA ALA A 348 11.68 5.50 -26.90
C ALA A 348 13.06 5.34 -26.24
N ASP A 349 13.57 6.41 -25.57
CA ASP A 349 14.82 6.43 -24.81
C ASP A 349 14.55 6.70 -23.33
N PHE A 350 14.79 5.70 -22.52
CA PHE A 350 14.59 5.75 -21.06
C PHE A 350 15.88 6.03 -20.29
N SER A 351 17.01 6.06 -20.98
CA SER A 351 18.34 6.21 -20.36
C SER A 351 18.51 7.47 -19.50
N PRO A 352 17.94 8.65 -19.87
CA PRO A 352 18.07 9.85 -19.04
C PRO A 352 17.49 9.69 -17.65
N TYR A 353 16.44 8.88 -17.48
CA TYR A 353 15.76 8.68 -16.21
C TYR A 353 16.43 7.66 -15.31
N ILE A 354 17.09 6.64 -15.89
CA ILE A 354 17.68 5.52 -15.17
C ILE A 354 18.75 5.97 -14.16
N ASP A 355 19.61 6.91 -14.54
CA ASP A 355 20.67 7.37 -13.65
C ASP A 355 20.13 8.19 -12.48
N TYR A 356 19.07 8.96 -12.68
CA TYR A 356 18.36 9.62 -11.58
C TYR A 356 17.69 8.61 -10.65
N CYS A 357 17.10 7.55 -11.19
CA CYS A 357 16.55 6.47 -10.36
C CYS A 357 17.62 5.82 -9.48
N LYS A 358 18.82 5.52 -10.01
CA LYS A 358 19.94 4.96 -9.25
C LYS A 358 20.42 5.89 -8.12
N ILE A 359 20.43 7.21 -8.35
CA ILE A 359 20.82 8.18 -7.32
C ILE A 359 19.74 8.23 -6.25
N ARG A 360 18.48 8.40 -6.64
CA ARG A 360 17.35 8.56 -5.73
C ARG A 360 17.09 7.30 -4.89
N ALA A 361 17.31 6.11 -5.44
CA ALA A 361 17.14 4.84 -4.74
C ALA A 361 17.96 4.75 -3.43
N LYS A 362 19.11 5.42 -3.36
CA LYS A 362 19.98 5.45 -2.17
C LYS A 362 19.31 6.09 -0.94
N ASP A 363 18.29 6.91 -1.13
CA ASP A 363 17.53 7.53 -0.04
C ASP A 363 16.53 6.57 0.61
N PHE A 364 16.23 5.44 -0.04
CA PHE A 364 15.26 4.43 0.41
C PHE A 364 15.97 3.21 0.99
N THR A 365 16.71 3.38 2.10
CA THR A 365 17.40 2.28 2.76
C THR A 365 16.62 1.78 3.96
N ILE A 366 16.50 0.44 4.07
CA ILE A 366 15.81 -0.21 5.20
C ILE A 366 16.40 0.21 6.54
N ARG A 367 17.73 0.30 6.65
CA ARG A 367 18.43 0.62 7.89
C ARG A 367 18.01 1.98 8.49
N LYS A 368 17.94 3.02 7.65
CA LYS A 368 17.53 4.36 8.08
C LYS A 368 16.10 4.34 8.61
N ARG A 369 15.17 3.77 7.84
CA ARG A 369 13.74 3.74 8.19
C ARG A 369 13.46 2.89 9.42
N MET A 370 14.13 1.75 9.56
CA MET A 370 13.98 0.93 10.75
C MET A 370 14.53 1.62 12.01
N SER A 371 15.66 2.34 11.91
CA SER A 371 16.18 3.13 13.03
C SER A 371 15.21 4.22 13.48
N GLU A 372 14.54 4.91 12.53
CA GLU A 372 13.49 5.90 12.82
C GLU A 372 12.30 5.26 13.55
N ILE A 373 11.79 4.12 13.04
CA ILE A 373 10.67 3.38 13.63
C ILE A 373 11.03 2.87 15.04
N GLU A 374 12.20 2.27 15.20
CA GLU A 374 12.66 1.82 16.52
C GLU A 374 12.83 2.97 17.52
N GLY A 375 13.29 4.13 17.05
CA GLY A 375 13.34 5.36 17.84
C GLY A 375 11.95 5.78 18.35
N ILE A 376 10.95 5.75 17.47
CA ILE A 376 9.55 6.04 17.82
C ILE A 376 9.01 5.04 18.85
N LEU A 377 9.26 3.76 18.63
CA LEU A 377 8.78 2.71 19.52
C LEU A 377 9.46 2.75 20.91
N ASN A 378 10.68 3.29 21.01
CA ASN A 378 11.40 3.44 22.25
C ASN A 378 11.03 4.72 23.03
N ALA A 379 10.48 5.73 22.37
CA ALA A 379 10.04 6.97 23.04
C ALA A 379 8.84 6.71 23.94
#